data_ea731776d8c05c0e028a070e78ca4430
#
_entry.id   ea731776d8c05c0e028a070e78ca4430
#
_cell.length_a   1.000
_cell.length_b   1.000
_cell.length_c   1.000
_cell.angle_alpha   90.00
_cell.angle_beta   90.00
_cell.angle_gamma   90.00
#
_symmetry.space_group_name_H-M   'P 1'
#
loop_
_entity.id
_entity.type
_entity.pdbx_description
1 polymer ?
#
loop_
_entity_poly.entity_id
_entity_poly.type
_entity_poly.pdbx_seq_one_letter_code
_entity_poly.pdbx_strand_id
1 'polypeptide(L)'
;MDQSTLEKIIRDVISGMESSSGPRRQTGGGNSGRITAVDYPLAEKSASKLKTPTGKSYGEITLDTVMNGAIGSQDVRIAPETLEMQAQVAESIGRKNLAGNFRRAAELIAVPDQRLLEIYNALRPYHATKQELLAIADELENKYNARVSAAHVREAAEVGEARGRLKKVT
;
A
#
# COMPACT_ATOMS: atom_id res chain seq x y z
N MET A 1 40.79 8.62 18.85
CA MET A 1 40.44 7.30 18.31
C MET A 1 41.51 7.00 17.27
N ASP A 2 42.20 5.92 17.44
CA ASP A 2 43.39 5.61 16.63
C ASP A 2 42.94 5.08 15.25
N GLN A 3 43.64 5.50 14.19
CA GLN A 3 43.23 5.17 12.79
C GLN A 3 43.18 3.66 12.56
N SER A 4 44.06 2.90 13.23
CA SER A 4 44.07 1.43 13.21
C SER A 4 42.83 0.79 13.81
N THR A 5 42.24 1.41 14.82
CA THR A 5 40.98 0.95 15.47
C THR A 5 39.78 1.17 14.54
N LEU A 6 39.75 2.30 13.82
CA LEU A 6 38.71 2.60 12.86
C LEU A 6 38.72 1.63 11.65
N GLU A 7 39.93 1.34 11.12
CA GLU A 7 40.12 0.39 10.03
C GLU A 7 39.69 -1.04 10.43
N LYS A 8 39.95 -1.44 11.68
CA LYS A 8 39.54 -2.74 12.20
C LYS A 8 38.02 -2.85 12.30
N ILE A 9 37.34 -1.81 12.83
CA ILE A 9 35.89 -1.77 12.93
C ILE A 9 35.26 -1.81 11.54
N ILE A 10 35.75 -1.05 10.57
CA ILE A 10 35.25 -1.05 9.20
C ILE A 10 35.41 -2.44 8.57
N ARG A 11 36.55 -3.10 8.75
CA ARG A 11 36.80 -4.46 8.24
C ARG A 11 35.89 -5.50 8.88
N ASP A 12 35.65 -5.41 10.19
CA ASP A 12 34.74 -6.30 10.91
C ASP A 12 33.30 -6.12 10.49
N VAL A 13 32.86 -4.89 10.21
CA VAL A 13 31.51 -4.60 9.68
C VAL A 13 31.34 -5.15 8.25
N ILE A 14 32.34 -4.96 7.38
CA ILE A 14 32.30 -5.46 6.00
C ILE A 14 32.28 -7.00 5.98
N SER A 15 33.17 -7.65 6.78
CA SER A 15 33.17 -9.12 6.87
C SER A 15 31.93 -9.69 7.52
N GLY A 16 31.30 -8.97 8.46
CA GLY A 16 29.99 -9.32 9.03
C GLY A 16 28.83 -9.21 8.02
N MET A 17 28.92 -8.27 7.09
CA MET A 17 27.94 -8.13 5.99
C MET A 17 28.13 -9.22 4.91
N GLU A 18 29.34 -9.64 4.63
CA GLU A 18 29.61 -10.73 3.67
C GLU A 18 29.24 -12.11 4.24
N SER A 19 29.41 -12.34 5.55
CA SER A 19 29.02 -13.60 6.19
C SER A 19 27.52 -13.74 6.45
N SER A 20 26.72 -12.68 6.33
CA SER A 20 25.26 -12.74 6.39
C SER A 20 24.60 -13.10 5.05
N SER A 21 25.37 -13.23 3.96
CA SER A 21 24.93 -13.84 2.71
C SER A 21 25.10 -15.37 2.77
N GLY A 22 24.43 -16.01 3.72
CA GLY A 22 24.18 -17.45 3.69
C GLY A 22 23.43 -17.83 2.41
N PRO A 23 23.62 -19.05 1.87
CA PRO A 23 23.01 -19.44 0.61
C PRO A 23 21.50 -19.27 0.71
N ARG A 24 20.99 -18.27 -0.01
CA ARG A 24 19.56 -18.03 -0.19
C ARG A 24 18.99 -19.30 -0.79
N ARG A 25 18.37 -20.14 0.03
CA ARG A 25 17.60 -21.30 -0.43
C ARG A 25 16.67 -20.79 -1.54
N GLN A 26 17.05 -21.06 -2.77
CA GLN A 26 16.14 -21.05 -3.89
C GLN A 26 15.13 -22.19 -3.60
N THR A 27 14.05 -21.87 -2.93
CA THR A 27 12.87 -22.70 -2.98
C THR A 27 12.30 -22.51 -4.38
N GLY A 28 12.80 -23.32 -5.30
CA GLY A 28 12.17 -23.60 -6.59
C GLY A 28 10.85 -24.30 -6.32
N GLY A 29 9.81 -23.54 -6.01
CA GLY A 29 8.43 -23.95 -5.99
C GLY A 29 7.71 -23.10 -7.01
N GLY A 30 7.13 -23.71 -8.04
CA GLY A 30 6.36 -23.06 -9.08
C GLY A 30 5.33 -22.11 -8.48
N ASN A 31 5.60 -20.83 -8.50
CA ASN A 31 4.74 -19.82 -7.93
C ASN A 31 3.80 -19.32 -9.03
N SER A 32 2.61 -19.89 -9.08
CA SER A 32 1.52 -19.44 -9.94
C SER A 32 1.21 -17.96 -9.69
N GLY A 33 1.87 -17.05 -10.41
CA GLY A 33 1.41 -15.67 -10.57
C GLY A 33 1.65 -14.67 -9.44
N ARG A 34 2.16 -15.07 -8.26
CA ARG A 34 2.37 -14.14 -7.14
C ARG A 34 3.66 -13.33 -7.34
N ILE A 35 3.55 -12.02 -7.12
CA ILE A 35 4.66 -11.07 -7.19
C ILE A 35 5.48 -11.10 -5.90
N THR A 36 6.80 -10.98 -6.02
CA THR A 36 7.74 -10.99 -4.89
C THR A 36 8.77 -9.88 -5.02
N ALA A 37 9.68 -9.75 -4.04
CA ALA A 37 10.77 -8.77 -4.09
C ALA A 37 11.71 -8.95 -5.30
N VAL A 38 11.78 -10.15 -5.90
CA VAL A 38 12.57 -10.40 -7.12
C VAL A 38 12.01 -9.65 -8.31
N ASP A 39 10.68 -9.43 -8.34
CA ASP A 39 9.96 -8.72 -9.41
C ASP A 39 10.01 -7.20 -9.26
N TYR A 40 10.61 -6.67 -8.18
CA TYR A 40 10.75 -5.24 -7.95
C TYR A 40 12.09 -4.70 -8.51
N PRO A 41 12.13 -3.51 -9.13
CA PRO A 41 11.02 -2.56 -9.39
C PRO A 41 10.02 -3.07 -10.44
N LEU A 42 8.72 -2.93 -10.14
CA LEU A 42 7.64 -3.48 -11.00
C LEU A 42 7.66 -2.91 -12.42
N ALA A 43 7.98 -1.63 -12.58
CA ALA A 43 8.05 -0.96 -13.87
C ALA A 43 9.16 -1.51 -14.78
N GLU A 44 10.22 -2.08 -14.21
CA GLU A 44 11.36 -2.64 -14.96
C GLU A 44 11.20 -4.14 -15.19
N LYS A 45 10.84 -4.89 -14.14
CA LYS A 45 10.84 -6.36 -14.17
C LYS A 45 9.49 -7.00 -14.44
N SER A 46 8.41 -6.25 -14.28
CA SER A 46 7.04 -6.73 -14.41
C SER A 46 6.14 -5.75 -15.17
N ALA A 47 6.71 -4.90 -16.02
CA ALA A 47 5.99 -3.86 -16.78
C ALA A 47 4.79 -4.40 -17.56
N SER A 48 4.90 -5.62 -18.11
CA SER A 48 3.81 -6.28 -18.85
C SER A 48 2.56 -6.59 -18.00
N LYS A 49 2.72 -6.67 -16.68
CA LYS A 49 1.62 -6.88 -15.72
C LYS A 49 0.97 -5.58 -15.27
N LEU A 50 1.63 -4.43 -15.51
CA LEU A 50 1.13 -3.13 -15.12
C LEU A 50 0.17 -2.58 -16.16
N LYS A 51 -1.05 -2.29 -15.72
CA LYS A 51 -2.09 -1.70 -16.54
C LYS A 51 -2.70 -0.49 -15.83
N THR A 52 -3.18 0.45 -16.63
CA THR A 52 -3.99 1.56 -16.15
C THR A 52 -5.40 1.05 -15.77
N PRO A 53 -6.20 1.82 -14.99
CA PRO A 53 -7.60 1.49 -14.74
C PRO A 53 -8.43 1.34 -16.02
N THR A 54 -8.03 1.97 -17.12
CA THR A 54 -8.67 1.90 -18.43
C THR A 54 -8.16 0.75 -19.30
N GLY A 55 -7.22 -0.07 -18.77
CA GLY A 55 -6.69 -1.26 -19.46
C GLY A 55 -5.48 -1.03 -20.37
N LYS A 56 -4.99 0.21 -20.51
CA LYS A 56 -3.78 0.51 -21.29
C LYS A 56 -2.54 -0.04 -20.57
N SER A 57 -1.53 -0.45 -21.34
CA SER A 57 -0.28 -0.95 -20.79
C SER A 57 0.60 0.19 -20.26
N TYR A 58 1.48 -0.12 -19.31
CA TYR A 58 2.43 0.86 -18.76
C TYR A 58 3.32 1.49 -19.85
N GLY A 59 3.72 0.71 -20.86
CA GLY A 59 4.54 1.19 -21.98
C GLY A 59 3.85 2.17 -22.93
N GLU A 60 2.52 2.25 -22.90
CA GLU A 60 1.76 3.22 -23.71
C GLU A 60 1.73 4.61 -23.08
N ILE A 61 2.14 4.75 -21.80
CA ILE A 61 2.18 6.04 -21.11
C ILE A 61 3.51 6.72 -21.46
N THR A 62 3.51 7.51 -22.51
CA THR A 62 4.65 8.29 -22.99
C THR A 62 4.31 9.77 -23.09
N LEU A 63 5.33 10.63 -23.15
CA LEU A 63 5.10 12.06 -23.33
C LEU A 63 4.26 12.34 -24.59
N ASP A 64 4.56 11.66 -25.68
CA ASP A 64 3.85 11.86 -26.96
C ASP A 64 2.37 11.48 -26.84
N THR A 65 2.05 10.36 -26.15
CA THR A 65 0.66 9.91 -25.96
C THR A 65 -0.13 10.82 -25.02
N VAL A 66 0.54 11.47 -24.07
CA VAL A 66 -0.09 12.51 -23.23
C VAL A 66 -0.32 13.78 -24.02
N MET A 67 0.66 14.23 -24.81
CA MET A 67 0.59 15.49 -25.57
C MET A 67 -0.44 15.42 -26.70
N ASN A 68 -0.63 14.26 -27.34
CA ASN A 68 -1.65 14.07 -28.38
C ASN A 68 -3.04 13.72 -27.84
N GLY A 69 -3.20 13.65 -26.50
CA GLY A 69 -4.49 13.38 -25.84
C GLY A 69 -4.92 11.90 -25.83
N ALA A 70 -4.08 10.97 -26.27
CA ALA A 70 -4.37 9.54 -26.21
C ALA A 70 -4.36 9.00 -24.78
N ILE A 71 -3.59 9.64 -23.87
CA ILE A 71 -3.55 9.35 -22.44
C ILE A 71 -4.17 10.53 -21.68
N GLY A 72 -5.23 10.26 -20.93
CA GLY A 72 -5.93 11.24 -20.10
C GLY A 72 -5.69 11.05 -18.59
N SER A 73 -6.28 11.93 -17.79
CA SER A 73 -6.14 11.88 -16.32
C SER A 73 -6.60 10.57 -15.68
N GLN A 74 -7.55 9.88 -16.30
CA GLN A 74 -8.03 8.57 -15.80
C GLN A 74 -7.01 7.45 -16.04
N ASP A 75 -6.20 7.57 -17.09
CA ASP A 75 -5.16 6.58 -17.43
C ASP A 75 -3.95 6.66 -16.48
N VAL A 76 -3.69 7.83 -15.88
CA VAL A 76 -2.57 8.00 -14.93
C VAL A 76 -2.95 7.72 -13.47
N ARG A 77 -4.20 7.37 -13.21
CA ARG A 77 -4.60 6.85 -11.90
C ARG A 77 -4.01 5.46 -11.68
N ILE A 78 -3.71 5.13 -10.42
CA ILE A 78 -3.23 3.80 -10.08
C ILE A 78 -4.37 2.78 -10.13
N ALA A 79 -4.09 1.59 -10.68
CA ALA A 79 -5.03 0.47 -10.66
C ALA A 79 -4.96 -0.29 -9.32
N PRO A 80 -6.09 -0.82 -8.79
CA PRO A 80 -6.10 -1.61 -7.57
C PRO A 80 -5.14 -2.80 -7.62
N GLU A 81 -5.03 -3.45 -8.77
CA GLU A 81 -4.15 -4.60 -9.01
C GLU A 81 -2.68 -4.23 -8.85
N THR A 82 -2.29 -3.01 -9.22
CA THR A 82 -0.91 -2.53 -9.04
C THR A 82 -0.59 -2.37 -7.56
N LEU A 83 -1.54 -1.88 -6.75
CA LEU A 83 -1.37 -1.78 -5.29
C LEU A 83 -1.33 -3.16 -4.64
N GLU A 84 -2.11 -4.14 -5.11
CA GLU A 84 -2.02 -5.52 -4.62
C GLU A 84 -0.65 -6.14 -4.96
N MET A 85 -0.12 -5.92 -6.16
CA MET A 85 1.25 -6.36 -6.51
C MET A 85 2.30 -5.75 -5.57
N GLN A 86 2.19 -4.47 -5.25
CA GLN A 86 3.07 -3.82 -4.27
C GLN A 86 2.90 -4.39 -2.86
N ALA A 87 1.67 -4.74 -2.46
CA ALA A 87 1.41 -5.42 -1.19
C ALA A 87 2.10 -6.78 -1.13
N GLN A 88 2.03 -7.57 -2.20
CA GLN A 88 2.70 -8.87 -2.30
C GLN A 88 4.24 -8.75 -2.21
N VAL A 89 4.82 -7.74 -2.87
CA VAL A 89 6.25 -7.42 -2.72
C VAL A 89 6.59 -7.11 -1.27
N ALA A 90 5.81 -6.24 -0.61
CA ALA A 90 6.02 -5.87 0.78
C ALA A 90 5.90 -7.09 1.73
N GLU A 91 4.93 -7.96 1.51
CA GLU A 91 4.77 -9.22 2.25
C GLU A 91 5.98 -10.15 2.06
N SER A 92 6.50 -10.28 0.86
CA SER A 92 7.61 -11.18 0.54
C SER A 92 8.90 -10.85 1.30
N ILE A 93 9.02 -9.60 1.78
CA ILE A 93 10.14 -9.11 2.61
C ILE A 93 9.75 -8.87 4.07
N GLY A 94 8.58 -9.38 4.50
CA GLY A 94 8.14 -9.32 5.90
C GLY A 94 7.51 -7.98 6.33
N ARG A 95 7.30 -7.02 5.43
CA ARG A 95 6.69 -5.71 5.74
C ARG A 95 5.16 -5.79 5.75
N LYS A 96 4.59 -6.55 6.67
CA LYS A 96 3.14 -6.83 6.75
C LYS A 96 2.29 -5.57 6.90
N ASN A 97 2.71 -4.59 7.72
CA ASN A 97 1.97 -3.34 7.90
C ASN A 97 1.90 -2.52 6.61
N LEU A 98 3.00 -2.47 5.85
CA LEU A 98 3.03 -1.79 4.56
C LEU A 98 2.12 -2.49 3.55
N ALA A 99 2.13 -3.82 3.50
CA ALA A 99 1.23 -4.60 2.66
C ALA A 99 -0.25 -4.32 2.99
N GLY A 100 -0.60 -4.28 4.28
CA GLY A 100 -1.94 -3.89 4.73
C GLY A 100 -2.35 -2.48 4.30
N ASN A 101 -1.40 -1.53 4.32
CA ASN A 101 -1.66 -0.16 3.83
C ASN A 101 -1.95 -0.12 2.33
N PHE A 102 -1.18 -0.86 1.51
CA PHE A 102 -1.44 -0.95 0.07
C PHE A 102 -2.80 -1.58 -0.23
N ARG A 103 -3.22 -2.63 0.49
CA ARG A 103 -4.54 -3.25 0.31
C ARG A 103 -5.67 -2.31 0.69
N ARG A 104 -5.55 -1.55 1.80
CA ARG A 104 -6.54 -0.51 2.13
C ARG A 104 -6.61 0.56 1.05
N ALA A 105 -5.46 1.02 0.54
CA ALA A 105 -5.44 1.98 -0.55
C ALA A 105 -6.11 1.43 -1.82
N ALA A 106 -5.90 0.14 -2.15
CA ALA A 106 -6.54 -0.50 -3.29
C ALA A 106 -8.08 -0.52 -3.17
N GLU A 107 -8.61 -0.83 -1.98
CA GLU A 107 -10.06 -0.81 -1.73
C GLU A 107 -10.66 0.60 -1.86
N LEU A 108 -9.91 1.63 -1.46
CA LEU A 108 -10.40 3.02 -1.48
C LEU A 108 -10.48 3.64 -2.87
N ILE A 109 -9.86 3.04 -3.90
CA ILE A 109 -9.96 3.51 -5.29
C ILE A 109 -11.40 3.50 -5.80
N ALA A 110 -12.23 2.59 -5.32
CA ALA A 110 -13.64 2.50 -5.68
C ALA A 110 -14.52 3.57 -5.02
N VAL A 111 -14.01 4.25 -3.99
CA VAL A 111 -14.75 5.29 -3.25
C VAL A 111 -14.61 6.63 -3.96
N PRO A 112 -15.70 7.39 -4.23
CA PRO A 112 -15.61 8.72 -4.81
C PRO A 112 -14.75 9.67 -3.97
N ASP A 113 -13.94 10.51 -4.63
CA ASP A 113 -12.97 11.40 -3.97
C ASP A 113 -13.63 12.29 -2.89
N GLN A 114 -14.80 12.88 -3.19
CA GLN A 114 -15.54 13.69 -2.23
C GLN A 114 -15.93 12.89 -0.98
N ARG A 115 -16.44 11.67 -1.17
CA ARG A 115 -16.84 10.80 -0.06
C ARG A 115 -15.62 10.37 0.77
N LEU A 116 -14.51 10.12 0.12
CA LEU A 116 -13.25 9.78 0.79
C LEU A 116 -12.77 10.91 1.70
N LEU A 117 -12.85 12.17 1.24
CA LEU A 117 -12.51 13.34 2.07
C LEU A 117 -13.44 13.49 3.28
N GLU A 118 -14.73 13.21 3.13
CA GLU A 118 -15.69 13.21 4.23
C GLU A 118 -15.34 12.14 5.28
N ILE A 119 -14.99 10.93 4.84
CA ILE A 119 -14.56 9.84 5.72
C ILE A 119 -13.29 10.22 6.47
N TYR A 120 -12.28 10.78 5.81
CA TYR A 120 -11.07 11.25 6.47
C TYR A 120 -11.36 12.36 7.48
N ASN A 121 -12.28 13.27 7.19
CA ASN A 121 -12.69 14.30 8.14
C ASN A 121 -13.41 13.70 9.36
N ALA A 122 -14.28 12.70 9.16
CA ALA A 122 -14.98 12.01 10.23
C ALA A 122 -14.05 11.26 11.19
N LEU A 123 -12.95 10.71 10.65
CA LEU A 123 -11.93 9.99 11.45
C LEU A 123 -11.05 10.91 12.30
N ARG A 124 -11.11 12.24 12.11
CA ARG A 124 -10.38 13.17 12.95
C ARG A 124 -10.98 13.20 14.37
N PRO A 125 -10.15 13.39 15.41
CA PRO A 125 -10.64 13.49 16.79
C PRO A 125 -11.75 14.54 16.95
N TYR A 126 -12.82 14.17 17.64
CA TYR A 126 -13.99 14.99 17.97
C TYR A 126 -14.88 15.41 16.78
N HIS A 127 -14.69 14.82 15.58
CA HIS A 127 -15.47 15.15 14.40
C HIS A 127 -16.69 14.25 14.20
N ALA A 128 -16.63 13.00 14.64
CA ALA A 128 -17.74 12.06 14.51
C ALA A 128 -18.03 11.32 15.81
N THR A 129 -19.26 10.89 15.97
CA THR A 129 -19.69 9.95 17.01
C THR A 129 -19.32 8.52 16.65
N LYS A 130 -19.38 7.60 17.62
CA LYS A 130 -19.18 6.16 17.36
C LYS A 130 -20.14 5.63 16.30
N GLN A 131 -21.42 6.01 16.42
CA GLN A 131 -22.47 5.56 15.50
C GLN A 131 -22.24 6.02 14.07
N GLU A 132 -21.80 7.27 13.87
CA GLU A 132 -21.44 7.78 12.54
C GLU A 132 -20.25 7.02 11.94
N LEU A 133 -19.23 6.69 12.73
CA LEU A 133 -18.07 5.90 12.26
C LEU A 133 -18.49 4.46 11.91
N LEU A 134 -19.36 3.82 12.69
CA LEU A 134 -19.86 2.49 12.40
C LEU A 134 -20.69 2.48 11.10
N ALA A 135 -21.52 3.51 10.87
CA ALA A 135 -22.27 3.67 9.62
C ALA A 135 -21.35 3.85 8.41
N ILE A 136 -20.26 4.59 8.56
CA ILE A 136 -19.21 4.71 7.52
C ILE A 136 -18.56 3.35 7.24
N ALA A 137 -18.24 2.57 8.29
CA ALA A 137 -17.66 1.24 8.12
C ALA A 137 -18.61 0.30 7.35
N ASP A 138 -19.90 0.33 7.68
CA ASP A 138 -20.92 -0.46 7.00
C ASP A 138 -21.10 -0.03 5.53
N GLU A 139 -21.04 1.27 5.23
CA GLU A 139 -21.04 1.78 3.87
C GLU A 139 -19.83 1.28 3.07
N LEU A 140 -18.62 1.37 3.65
CA LEU A 140 -17.39 0.90 3.02
C LEU A 140 -17.44 -0.59 2.70
N GLU A 141 -17.97 -1.41 3.61
CA GLU A 141 -18.07 -2.85 3.41
C GLU A 141 -19.14 -3.23 2.39
N ASN A 142 -20.35 -2.69 2.54
CA ASN A 142 -21.51 -3.14 1.76
C ASN A 142 -21.60 -2.51 0.37
N LYS A 143 -21.18 -1.25 0.22
CA LYS A 143 -21.30 -0.51 -1.04
C LYS A 143 -20.03 -0.61 -1.89
N TYR A 144 -18.86 -0.61 -1.26
CA TYR A 144 -17.58 -0.55 -1.96
C TYR A 144 -16.76 -1.84 -1.82
N ASN A 145 -17.27 -2.84 -1.07
CA ASN A 145 -16.54 -4.08 -0.75
C ASN A 145 -15.15 -3.84 -0.09
N ALA A 146 -15.00 -2.70 0.60
CA ALA A 146 -13.76 -2.24 1.23
C ALA A 146 -13.65 -2.78 2.66
N ARG A 147 -13.50 -4.12 2.81
CA ARG A 147 -13.57 -4.82 4.09
C ARG A 147 -12.43 -4.48 5.04
N VAL A 148 -11.20 -4.36 4.53
CA VAL A 148 -10.04 -4.02 5.35
C VAL A 148 -10.14 -2.59 5.84
N SER A 149 -10.61 -1.67 4.99
CA SER A 149 -10.87 -0.28 5.33
C SER A 149 -12.02 -0.14 6.34
N ALA A 150 -13.10 -0.91 6.18
CA ALA A 150 -14.22 -0.96 7.11
C ALA A 150 -13.78 -1.45 8.51
N ALA A 151 -12.98 -2.52 8.58
CA ALA A 151 -12.42 -3.02 9.82
C ALA A 151 -11.56 -1.96 10.52
N HIS A 152 -10.74 -1.22 9.77
CA HIS A 152 -9.94 -0.13 10.30
C HIS A 152 -10.78 1.03 10.87
N VAL A 153 -11.89 1.38 10.23
CA VAL A 153 -12.83 2.41 10.75
C VAL A 153 -13.53 1.93 12.02
N ARG A 154 -13.92 0.65 12.11
CA ARG A 154 -14.48 0.06 13.34
C ARG A 154 -13.48 0.10 14.49
N GLU A 155 -12.22 -0.30 14.24
CA GLU A 155 -11.14 -0.21 15.22
C GLU A 155 -10.94 1.25 15.68
N ALA A 156 -10.94 2.21 14.75
CA ALA A 156 -10.81 3.63 15.08
C ALA A 156 -11.98 4.13 15.96
N ALA A 157 -13.20 3.64 15.73
CA ALA A 157 -14.36 3.98 16.55
C ALA A 157 -14.21 3.44 18.00
N GLU A 158 -13.77 2.20 18.16
CA GLU A 158 -13.53 1.59 19.49
C GLU A 158 -12.40 2.29 20.25
N VAL A 159 -11.27 2.53 19.59
CA VAL A 159 -10.12 3.22 20.18
C VAL A 159 -10.48 4.69 20.50
N GLY A 160 -11.24 5.34 19.63
CA GLY A 160 -11.73 6.70 19.82
C GLY A 160 -12.64 6.82 21.05
N GLU A 161 -13.53 5.87 21.26
CA GLU A 161 -14.38 5.78 22.44
C GLU A 161 -13.54 5.57 23.71
N ALA A 162 -12.68 4.56 23.73
CA ALA A 162 -11.83 4.24 24.87
C ALA A 162 -10.92 5.40 25.30
N ARG A 163 -10.52 6.24 24.35
CA ARG A 163 -9.66 7.41 24.59
C ARG A 163 -10.44 8.73 24.77
N GLY A 164 -11.77 8.70 24.74
CA GLY A 164 -12.60 9.91 24.83
C GLY A 164 -12.36 10.91 23.70
N ARG A 165 -12.06 10.44 22.50
CA ARG A 165 -11.73 11.24 21.31
C ARG A 165 -12.88 11.38 20.32
N LEU A 166 -14.04 10.84 20.64
CA LEU A 166 -15.23 10.97 19.79
C LEU A 166 -16.01 12.26 20.09
N LYS A 167 -16.80 12.70 19.09
CA LYS A 167 -17.74 13.79 19.25
C LYS A 167 -18.76 13.43 20.33
N LYS A 168 -18.98 14.32 21.28
CA LYS A 168 -20.04 14.15 22.31
C LYS A 168 -21.39 14.48 21.67
N VAL A 169 -22.35 13.60 21.89
CA VAL A 169 -23.76 13.90 21.58
C VAL A 169 -24.25 14.84 22.69
N THR A 170 -24.58 16.07 22.33
CA THR A 170 -25.17 17.06 23.21
C THR A 170 -26.67 16.86 23.26
#